data_38fca50740dfa13418efd77dc026ba4a
#
_entry.id   38fca50740dfa13418efd77dc026ba4a
#
_cell.length_a   1.000
_cell.length_b   1.000
_cell.length_c   1.000
_cell.angle_alpha   90.00
_cell.angle_beta   90.00
_cell.angle_gamma   90.00
#
_symmetry.space_group_name_H-M   'P 1'
#
loop_
_entity.id
_entity.type
_entity.pdbx_description
1 polymer ?
#
loop_
_entity_poly.entity_id
_entity_poly.type
_entity_poly.pdbx_seq_one_letter_code
_entity_poly.pdbx_strand_id
1 'polypeptide(L)'
;AYADRSEYLGDPDFYPVPVEKLINKDYAEERFRDFKPDKAGSSERTGPGLFSKESLETAHLSVIDDLGNAVAYTTTLNLSYGSKIVVDGAGFLLNNEMDDFSAKENEPNFYGLLGRKANSIEPGKRMLSSMTPTIVLKDGEPLLVTGSPGGSTIITTTLQVILNVIDHGMNLDEAVASPRFHHQWRPDRVIHEESAFSEETTEKLLEIGHRNLNTIPTYYGRGIGDAN
;
A
#
# COMPACT_ATOMS: atom_id res chain seq x y z
N ALA A 1 -3.34 7.63 7.38
CA ALA A 1 -3.23 6.17 7.29
C ALA A 1 -1.80 5.67 7.48
N TYR A 2 -0.82 5.99 6.61
CA TYR A 2 0.55 5.47 6.75
C TYR A 2 1.25 5.88 8.06
N ALA A 3 1.01 7.09 8.56
CA ALA A 3 1.52 7.52 9.87
C ALA A 3 0.92 6.67 11.00
N ASP A 4 -0.38 6.37 10.93
CA ASP A 4 -1.07 5.53 11.91
C ASP A 4 -0.62 4.06 11.79
N ARG A 5 -0.39 3.57 10.55
CA ARG A 5 0.19 2.26 10.28
C ARG A 5 1.54 2.10 10.97
N SER A 6 2.41 3.08 10.81
CA SER A 6 3.76 3.09 11.40
C SER A 6 3.74 3.06 12.93
N GLU A 7 2.77 3.72 13.55
CA GLU A 7 2.67 3.85 15.02
C GLU A 7 1.99 2.65 15.68
N TYR A 8 0.87 2.20 15.11
CA TYR A 8 -0.09 1.36 15.83
C TYR A 8 -0.20 -0.07 15.29
N LEU A 9 0.22 -0.35 14.04
CA LEU A 9 0.00 -1.65 13.44
C LEU A 9 1.17 -2.61 13.70
N GLY A 10 0.81 -3.85 13.97
CA GLY A 10 1.71 -4.98 14.23
C GLY A 10 0.88 -6.23 14.48
N ASP A 11 1.50 -7.29 15.02
CA ASP A 11 0.82 -8.52 15.37
C ASP A 11 -0.07 -8.31 16.61
N PRO A 12 -1.42 -8.47 16.51
CA PRO A 12 -2.33 -8.25 17.62
C PRO A 12 -2.15 -9.25 18.79
N ASP A 13 -1.51 -10.39 18.55
CA ASP A 13 -1.19 -11.34 19.61
C ASP A 13 -0.04 -10.85 20.51
N PHE A 14 0.75 -9.88 20.04
CA PHE A 14 1.93 -9.33 20.71
C PHE A 14 1.78 -7.86 21.10
N TYR A 15 0.90 -7.14 20.44
CA TYR A 15 0.71 -5.70 20.67
C TYR A 15 -0.77 -5.33 20.59
N PRO A 16 -1.29 -4.51 21.53
CA PRO A 16 -2.70 -4.10 21.54
C PRO A 16 -3.00 -3.13 20.38
N VAL A 17 -3.17 -3.68 19.17
CA VAL A 17 -3.51 -2.91 17.97
C VAL A 17 -4.93 -2.34 18.11
N PRO A 18 -5.14 -1.01 18.09
CA PRO A 18 -6.45 -0.39 18.30
C PRO A 18 -7.31 -0.43 17.02
N VAL A 19 -7.62 -1.65 16.52
CA VAL A 19 -8.30 -1.85 15.23
C VAL A 19 -9.62 -1.10 15.18
N GLU A 20 -10.50 -1.28 16.18
CA GLU A 20 -11.82 -0.63 16.23
C GLU A 20 -11.73 0.89 16.12
N LYS A 21 -10.72 1.49 16.75
CA LYS A 21 -10.48 2.93 16.66
C LYS A 21 -10.02 3.33 15.27
N LEU A 22 -9.09 2.57 14.69
CA LEU A 22 -8.47 2.91 13.39
C LEU A 22 -9.46 2.82 12.22
N ILE A 23 -10.48 1.93 12.31
CA ILE A 23 -11.52 1.78 11.29
C ILE A 23 -12.78 2.62 11.58
N ASN A 24 -12.82 3.34 12.71
CA ASN A 24 -13.97 4.16 13.09
C ASN A 24 -14.07 5.41 12.21
N LYS A 25 -15.29 5.73 11.74
CA LYS A 25 -15.54 6.89 10.88
C LYS A 25 -15.25 8.22 11.60
N ASP A 26 -15.61 8.34 12.88
CA ASP A 26 -15.35 9.56 13.66
C ASP A 26 -13.84 9.82 13.76
N TYR A 27 -13.03 8.75 13.93
CA TYR A 27 -11.57 8.86 13.91
C TYR A 27 -11.05 9.29 12.53
N ALA A 28 -11.61 8.73 11.45
CA ALA A 28 -11.24 9.15 10.11
C ALA A 28 -11.58 10.64 9.87
N GLU A 29 -12.75 11.12 10.33
CA GLU A 29 -13.14 12.53 10.27
C GLU A 29 -12.20 13.41 11.11
N GLU A 30 -11.83 12.98 12.32
CA GLU A 30 -10.84 13.69 13.14
C GLU A 30 -9.50 13.82 12.42
N ARG A 31 -9.02 12.73 11.81
CA ARG A 31 -7.76 12.72 11.04
C ARG A 31 -7.82 13.56 9.78
N PHE A 32 -9.01 13.80 9.24
CA PHE A 32 -9.23 14.61 8.04
C PHE A 32 -9.53 16.09 8.37
N ARG A 33 -9.75 16.44 9.64
CA ARG A 33 -10.15 17.80 10.07
C ARG A 33 -9.19 18.90 9.65
N ASP A 34 -7.89 18.58 9.60
CA ASP A 34 -6.84 19.54 9.21
C ASP A 34 -6.60 19.59 7.70
N PHE A 35 -7.37 18.81 6.93
CA PHE A 35 -7.29 18.84 5.46
C PHE A 35 -7.72 20.21 4.93
N LYS A 36 -6.92 20.73 4.01
CA LYS A 36 -7.20 21.97 3.27
C LYS A 36 -7.09 21.69 1.78
N PRO A 37 -8.17 21.91 0.99
CA PRO A 37 -8.17 21.60 -0.43
C PRO A 37 -7.25 22.51 -1.25
N ASP A 38 -6.90 23.66 -0.69
CA ASP A 38 -6.07 24.72 -1.31
C ASP A 38 -4.62 24.71 -0.84
N LYS A 39 -4.24 23.77 0.04
CA LYS A 39 -2.88 23.74 0.62
C LYS A 39 -2.42 22.33 0.95
N ALA A 40 -1.30 21.92 0.37
CA ALA A 40 -0.64 20.66 0.73
C ALA A 40 -0.22 20.64 2.20
N GLY A 41 -0.46 19.50 2.84
CA GLY A 41 0.09 19.19 4.16
C GLY A 41 1.60 18.99 4.10
N SER A 42 2.24 18.92 5.27
CA SER A 42 3.66 18.56 5.39
C SER A 42 3.78 17.27 6.19
N SER A 43 4.47 16.30 5.63
CA SER A 43 4.77 15.04 6.33
C SER A 43 5.67 15.24 7.55
N GLU A 44 6.42 16.33 7.63
CA GLU A 44 7.22 16.70 8.81
C GLU A 44 6.37 17.00 10.03
N ARG A 45 5.21 17.62 9.85
CA ARG A 45 4.25 17.91 10.91
C ARG A 45 3.49 16.67 11.37
N THR A 46 3.52 15.61 10.57
CA THR A 46 2.78 14.37 10.81
C THR A 46 3.64 13.29 11.45
N GLY A 47 4.96 13.51 11.67
CA GLY A 47 5.90 12.60 12.34
C GLY A 47 7.06 12.12 11.45
N PRO A 48 8.07 11.39 11.97
CA PRO A 48 9.42 11.25 11.40
C PRO A 48 9.61 10.16 10.33
N GLY A 49 10.67 10.27 9.49
CA GLY A 49 11.24 9.21 8.68
C GLY A 49 12.21 9.60 7.57
N LEU A 50 13.03 8.69 7.09
CA LEU A 50 14.04 8.83 6.03
C LEU A 50 13.99 7.67 5.00
N PHE A 51 14.61 7.85 3.85
CA PHE A 51 14.46 7.25 2.50
C PHE A 51 14.77 5.78 2.28
N SER A 52 14.06 5.12 1.28
CA SER A 52 14.64 4.05 0.46
C SER A 52 13.91 3.89 -0.90
N LYS A 53 14.47 3.07 -1.84
CA LYS A 53 13.95 2.80 -3.18
C LYS A 53 12.99 1.61 -3.14
N GLU A 54 11.89 1.67 -3.91
CA GLU A 54 10.91 0.60 -4.04
C GLU A 54 11.38 -0.49 -5.03
N SER A 55 11.07 -1.75 -4.70
CA SER A 55 11.12 -2.92 -5.58
C SER A 55 9.74 -3.55 -5.63
N LEU A 56 9.29 -3.99 -6.82
CA LEU A 56 7.92 -4.46 -7.08
C LEU A 56 7.90 -5.99 -7.22
N GLU A 57 7.89 -6.73 -6.11
CA GLU A 57 7.99 -8.18 -6.14
C GLU A 57 6.96 -8.86 -5.22
N THR A 58 5.77 -9.02 -5.73
CA THR A 58 4.63 -9.71 -5.08
C THR A 58 3.78 -10.32 -6.19
N ALA A 59 2.96 -11.32 -5.89
CA ALA A 59 1.97 -11.86 -6.81
C ALA A 59 0.57 -11.79 -6.19
N HIS A 60 -0.44 -11.50 -7.00
CA HIS A 60 -1.83 -11.49 -6.60
C HIS A 60 -2.68 -12.35 -7.53
N LEU A 61 -3.74 -12.94 -6.99
CA LEU A 61 -4.73 -13.75 -7.70
C LEU A 61 -6.12 -13.46 -7.16
N SER A 62 -7.05 -13.15 -8.05
CA SER A 62 -8.47 -12.97 -7.79
C SER A 62 -9.28 -14.07 -8.48
N VAL A 63 -10.17 -14.73 -7.78
CA VAL A 63 -11.03 -15.80 -8.32
C VAL A 63 -12.44 -15.67 -7.78
N ILE A 64 -13.44 -15.84 -8.65
CA ILE A 64 -14.86 -16.03 -8.28
C ILE A 64 -15.35 -17.27 -9.04
N ASP A 65 -16.04 -18.18 -8.38
CA ASP A 65 -16.66 -19.34 -9.01
C ASP A 65 -18.16 -19.09 -9.32
N ASP A 66 -18.77 -20.03 -10.02
CA ASP A 66 -20.19 -19.96 -10.43
C ASP A 66 -21.17 -20.00 -9.24
N LEU A 67 -20.71 -20.34 -8.05
CA LEU A 67 -21.48 -20.36 -6.82
C LEU A 67 -21.36 -19.07 -6.00
N GLY A 68 -20.55 -18.11 -6.48
CA GLY A 68 -20.25 -16.86 -5.78
C GLY A 68 -19.18 -16.99 -4.69
N ASN A 69 -18.47 -18.13 -4.60
CA ASN A 69 -17.30 -18.20 -3.73
C ASN A 69 -16.19 -17.34 -4.28
N ALA A 70 -15.61 -16.48 -3.45
CA ALA A 70 -14.61 -15.51 -3.87
C ALA A 70 -13.29 -15.70 -3.08
N VAL A 71 -12.17 -15.60 -3.79
CA VAL A 71 -10.82 -15.63 -3.20
C VAL A 71 -10.00 -14.47 -3.72
N ALA A 72 -9.44 -13.68 -2.81
CA ALA A 72 -8.39 -12.71 -3.07
C ALA A 72 -7.11 -13.21 -2.36
N TYR A 73 -6.07 -13.53 -3.12
CA TYR A 73 -4.85 -14.12 -2.56
C TYR A 73 -3.62 -13.35 -3.01
N THR A 74 -2.89 -12.82 -2.06
CA THR A 74 -1.60 -12.15 -2.30
C THR A 74 -0.49 -12.92 -1.59
N THR A 75 0.61 -13.17 -2.30
CA THR A 75 1.77 -13.88 -1.76
C THR A 75 3.06 -13.22 -2.22
N THR A 76 4.10 -13.31 -1.40
CA THR A 76 5.38 -12.66 -1.69
C THR A 76 6.54 -13.41 -1.03
N LEU A 77 7.73 -13.14 -1.53
CA LEU A 77 9.01 -13.45 -0.86
C LEU A 77 9.64 -12.19 -0.27
N ASN A 78 8.89 -11.08 -0.24
CA ASN A 78 9.27 -9.69 0.02
C ASN A 78 10.06 -9.09 -1.17
N LEU A 79 11.29 -9.45 -1.41
CA LEU A 79 12.07 -8.98 -2.57
C LEU A 79 12.16 -10.03 -3.68
N SER A 80 12.56 -9.58 -4.90
CA SER A 80 12.86 -10.47 -6.02
C SER A 80 13.79 -11.58 -5.59
N TYR A 81 13.35 -12.82 -5.75
CA TYR A 81 14.08 -13.99 -5.28
C TYR A 81 14.30 -14.05 -3.76
N GLY A 82 13.54 -13.29 -2.96
CA GLY A 82 13.61 -13.26 -1.49
C GLY A 82 15.02 -13.02 -0.97
N SER A 83 15.52 -13.91 -0.10
CA SER A 83 16.88 -13.89 0.41
C SER A 83 17.95 -14.35 -0.60
N LYS A 84 17.54 -14.78 -1.81
CA LYS A 84 18.38 -15.40 -2.85
C LYS A 84 19.03 -16.72 -2.43
N ILE A 85 18.49 -17.35 -1.39
CA ILE A 85 18.93 -18.67 -0.90
C ILE A 85 17.96 -19.72 -1.43
N VAL A 86 18.46 -20.68 -2.18
CA VAL A 86 17.73 -21.86 -2.61
C VAL A 86 17.88 -22.94 -1.55
N VAL A 87 16.77 -23.56 -1.14
CA VAL A 87 16.82 -24.72 -0.24
C VAL A 87 17.28 -25.95 -1.00
N ASP A 88 18.43 -26.46 -0.63
CA ASP A 88 19.02 -27.64 -1.28
C ASP A 88 18.10 -28.86 -1.13
N GLY A 89 17.96 -29.62 -2.23
CA GLY A 89 17.09 -30.78 -2.28
C GLY A 89 15.58 -30.50 -2.37
N ALA A 90 15.12 -29.29 -2.08
CA ALA A 90 13.70 -28.89 -2.18
C ALA A 90 13.40 -27.96 -3.37
N GLY A 91 14.39 -27.20 -3.84
CA GLY A 91 14.31 -26.41 -5.08
C GLY A 91 13.45 -25.14 -4.98
N PHE A 92 13.15 -24.64 -3.80
CA PHE A 92 12.47 -23.35 -3.60
C PHE A 92 13.37 -22.29 -2.95
N LEU A 93 12.99 -21.03 -3.14
CA LEU A 93 13.70 -19.88 -2.56
C LEU A 93 13.14 -19.55 -1.17
N LEU A 94 14.03 -19.15 -0.26
CA LEU A 94 13.63 -18.57 1.02
C LEU A 94 13.26 -17.09 0.84
N ASN A 95 12.23 -16.66 1.56
CA ASN A 95 11.85 -15.25 1.64
C ASN A 95 12.88 -14.43 2.42
N ASN A 96 12.73 -13.11 2.40
CA ASN A 96 13.44 -12.16 3.27
C ASN A 96 12.48 -11.23 4.01
N GLU A 97 11.33 -11.77 4.42
CA GLU A 97 10.23 -11.06 5.09
C GLU A 97 10.61 -10.47 6.46
N MET A 98 11.75 -10.84 7.02
CA MET A 98 12.25 -10.23 8.27
C MET A 98 12.49 -8.72 8.13
N ASP A 99 12.67 -8.21 6.90
CA ASP A 99 12.77 -6.77 6.63
C ASP A 99 11.45 -6.01 6.84
N ASP A 100 10.31 -6.71 6.84
CA ASP A 100 9.01 -6.10 7.13
C ASP A 100 8.79 -5.78 8.60
N PHE A 101 9.59 -6.34 9.49
CA PHE A 101 9.66 -5.90 10.89
C PHE A 101 10.35 -4.54 11.04
N SER A 102 10.04 -3.86 12.13
CA SER A 102 10.81 -2.72 12.60
C SER A 102 12.07 -3.22 13.31
N ALA A 103 13.14 -3.43 12.56
CA ALA A 103 14.43 -3.87 13.13
C ALA A 103 14.98 -2.82 14.11
N LYS A 104 14.68 -1.54 13.86
CA LYS A 104 14.98 -0.41 14.73
C LYS A 104 13.86 0.63 14.61
N GLU A 105 13.44 1.19 15.73
CA GLU A 105 12.39 2.22 15.74
C GLU A 105 12.79 3.45 14.92
N ASN A 106 11.85 3.92 14.08
CA ASN A 106 12.00 5.07 13.18
C ASN A 106 13.09 4.92 12.10
N GLU A 107 13.64 3.74 11.91
CA GLU A 107 14.46 3.44 10.74
C GLU A 107 13.59 2.82 9.66
N PRO A 108 13.74 3.23 8.39
CA PRO A 108 12.95 2.69 7.30
C PRO A 108 13.41 1.28 6.94
N ASN A 109 12.44 0.41 6.58
CA ASN A 109 12.74 -0.85 5.91
C ASN A 109 13.11 -0.62 4.43
N PHE A 110 13.28 -1.69 3.66
CA PHE A 110 13.60 -1.61 2.24
C PHE A 110 12.61 -0.75 1.44
N TYR A 111 11.32 -0.79 1.78
CA TYR A 111 10.25 0.00 1.14
C TYR A 111 10.12 1.44 1.65
N GLY A 112 11.01 1.88 2.53
CA GLY A 112 10.92 3.20 3.16
C GLY A 112 9.79 3.32 4.18
N LEU A 113 9.15 2.21 4.55
CA LEU A 113 8.15 2.20 5.58
C LEU A 113 8.79 2.28 6.95
N LEU A 114 8.27 3.18 7.76
CA LEU A 114 8.67 3.29 9.16
C LEU A 114 7.84 2.37 10.02
N GLY A 115 8.44 1.87 11.07
CA GLY A 115 7.76 1.13 12.11
C GLY A 115 8.29 1.47 13.49
N ARG A 116 7.53 1.12 14.49
CA ARG A 116 7.85 1.32 15.90
C ARG A 116 7.67 0.02 16.68
N LYS A 117 7.59 0.14 18.00
CA LYS A 117 7.49 -0.99 18.93
C LYS A 117 6.38 -1.99 18.56
N ALA A 118 5.25 -1.52 18.02
CA ALA A 118 4.15 -2.39 17.61
C ALA A 118 4.60 -3.50 16.65
N ASN A 119 5.54 -3.20 15.75
CA ASN A 119 6.06 -4.13 14.75
C ASN A 119 7.53 -4.52 15.00
N SER A 120 8.02 -4.44 16.24
CA SER A 120 9.37 -4.90 16.60
C SER A 120 9.51 -6.41 16.46
N ILE A 121 10.73 -6.88 16.19
CA ILE A 121 11.04 -8.30 16.07
C ILE A 121 10.92 -8.98 17.43
N GLU A 122 10.14 -10.08 17.49
CA GLU A 122 10.00 -10.95 18.66
C GLU A 122 9.83 -12.40 18.20
N PRO A 123 10.31 -13.40 18.98
CA PRO A 123 10.13 -14.81 18.63
C PRO A 123 8.66 -15.20 18.48
N GLY A 124 8.30 -15.82 17.37
CA GLY A 124 6.92 -16.27 17.09
C GLY A 124 5.97 -15.18 16.59
N LYS A 125 6.41 -13.93 16.54
CA LYS A 125 5.61 -12.79 16.06
C LYS A 125 5.57 -12.75 14.53
N ARG A 126 4.42 -12.37 14.01
CA ARG A 126 4.20 -12.08 12.57
C ARG A 126 4.57 -10.62 12.27
N MET A 127 5.21 -10.39 11.14
CA MET A 127 5.52 -9.04 10.65
C MET A 127 4.26 -8.35 10.09
N LEU A 128 4.28 -7.03 10.08
CA LEU A 128 3.27 -6.20 9.43
C LEU A 128 3.45 -6.26 7.91
N SER A 129 2.42 -6.68 7.20
CA SER A 129 2.41 -6.73 5.73
C SER A 129 1.72 -5.52 5.12
N SER A 130 2.13 -5.16 3.89
CA SER A 130 1.41 -4.21 3.03
C SER A 130 0.46 -4.91 2.06
N MET A 131 0.45 -6.23 1.99
CA MET A 131 -0.49 -6.98 1.17
C MET A 131 -1.92 -6.71 1.61
N THR A 132 -2.77 -6.34 0.66
CA THR A 132 -4.17 -5.93 0.89
C THR A 132 -5.12 -6.65 -0.08
N PRO A 133 -5.16 -8.01 -0.07
CA PRO A 133 -6.17 -8.72 -0.85
C PRO A 133 -7.55 -8.31 -0.34
N THR A 134 -8.46 -7.94 -1.25
CA THR A 134 -9.72 -7.32 -0.88
C THR A 134 -10.90 -7.95 -1.63
N ILE A 135 -11.96 -8.24 -0.89
CA ILE A 135 -13.27 -8.62 -1.44
C ILE A 135 -14.27 -7.54 -1.00
N VAL A 136 -14.91 -6.91 -1.97
CA VAL A 136 -15.99 -5.94 -1.73
C VAL A 136 -17.31 -6.61 -1.96
N LEU A 137 -18.20 -6.51 -1.01
CA LEU A 137 -19.56 -7.03 -1.09
C LEU A 137 -20.58 -5.90 -1.30
N LYS A 138 -21.60 -6.17 -2.12
CA LYS A 138 -22.78 -5.33 -2.25
C LYS A 138 -24.00 -6.21 -2.06
N ASP A 139 -24.85 -5.83 -1.12
CA ASP A 139 -26.06 -6.58 -0.76
C ASP A 139 -25.80 -8.06 -0.37
N GLY A 140 -24.62 -8.33 0.14
CA GLY A 140 -24.18 -9.67 0.58
C GLY A 140 -23.46 -10.49 -0.50
N GLU A 141 -23.43 -10.03 -1.75
CA GLU A 141 -22.80 -10.72 -2.88
C GLU A 141 -21.45 -10.07 -3.25
N PRO A 142 -20.46 -10.83 -3.77
CA PRO A 142 -19.22 -10.28 -4.25
C PRO A 142 -19.44 -9.28 -5.39
N LEU A 143 -19.07 -8.03 -5.17
CA LEU A 143 -19.06 -6.98 -6.20
C LEU A 143 -17.70 -6.90 -6.90
N LEU A 144 -16.62 -7.02 -6.12
CA LEU A 144 -15.26 -6.88 -6.60
C LEU A 144 -14.32 -7.74 -5.77
N VAL A 145 -13.45 -8.47 -6.45
CA VAL A 145 -12.31 -9.18 -5.85
C VAL A 145 -11.07 -8.60 -6.48
N THR A 146 -10.17 -8.04 -5.68
CA THR A 146 -9.01 -7.32 -6.21
C THR A 146 -7.84 -7.33 -5.24
N GLY A 147 -6.68 -7.04 -5.76
CA GLY A 147 -5.44 -6.82 -5.04
C GLY A 147 -4.32 -6.49 -6.02
N SER A 148 -3.10 -6.42 -5.53
CA SER A 148 -1.96 -6.04 -6.36
C SER A 148 -0.66 -6.52 -5.77
N PRO A 149 0.37 -6.85 -6.57
CA PRO A 149 1.76 -6.72 -6.17
C PRO A 149 2.16 -5.23 -6.08
N GLY A 150 3.34 -4.93 -5.49
CA GLY A 150 3.88 -3.58 -5.49
C GLY A 150 4.50 -3.09 -4.19
N GLY A 151 4.85 -3.97 -3.26
CA GLY A 151 5.45 -3.56 -1.98
C GLY A 151 4.56 -2.56 -1.22
N SER A 152 5.11 -1.42 -0.82
CA SER A 152 4.34 -0.39 -0.11
C SER A 152 3.20 0.23 -0.93
N THR A 153 3.28 0.20 -2.27
CA THR A 153 2.25 0.78 -3.15
C THR A 153 0.98 -0.08 -3.23
N ILE A 154 1.02 -1.34 -2.80
CA ILE A 154 -0.13 -2.27 -2.85
C ILE A 154 -1.39 -1.63 -2.25
N ILE A 155 -1.25 -0.99 -1.08
CA ILE A 155 -2.36 -0.39 -0.34
C ILE A 155 -3.06 0.70 -1.18
N THR A 156 -2.29 1.59 -1.78
CA THR A 156 -2.85 2.69 -2.59
C THR A 156 -3.33 2.23 -3.95
N THR A 157 -2.70 1.23 -4.55
CA THR A 157 -3.14 0.63 -5.80
C THR A 157 -4.51 -0.02 -5.64
N THR A 158 -4.66 -0.90 -4.66
CA THR A 158 -5.93 -1.57 -4.37
C THR A 158 -7.03 -0.55 -4.03
N LEU A 159 -6.70 0.47 -3.23
CA LEU A 159 -7.66 1.54 -2.89
C LEU A 159 -8.13 2.30 -4.14
N GLN A 160 -7.22 2.68 -5.05
CA GLN A 160 -7.60 3.41 -6.27
C GLN A 160 -8.49 2.58 -7.18
N VAL A 161 -8.23 1.28 -7.34
CA VAL A 161 -9.13 0.39 -8.10
C VAL A 161 -10.52 0.36 -7.49
N ILE A 162 -10.62 0.22 -6.17
CA ILE A 162 -11.92 0.23 -5.47
C ILE A 162 -12.66 1.55 -5.68
N LEU A 163 -11.99 2.69 -5.52
CA LEU A 163 -12.59 4.01 -5.72
C LEU A 163 -13.02 4.23 -7.18
N ASN A 164 -12.20 3.79 -8.14
CA ASN A 164 -12.52 3.87 -9.56
C ASN A 164 -13.82 3.13 -9.89
N VAL A 165 -14.04 1.94 -9.33
CA VAL A 165 -15.26 1.17 -9.54
C VAL A 165 -16.45 1.78 -8.78
N ILE A 166 -16.28 2.10 -7.49
CA ILE A 166 -17.40 2.46 -6.61
C ILE A 166 -17.78 3.93 -6.73
N ASP A 167 -16.80 4.83 -6.68
CA ASP A 167 -17.06 6.28 -6.63
C ASP A 167 -17.06 6.92 -8.01
N HIS A 168 -16.21 6.42 -8.92
CA HIS A 168 -16.12 6.96 -10.28
C HIS A 168 -16.91 6.17 -11.32
N GLY A 169 -17.49 5.02 -10.95
CA GLY A 169 -18.36 4.22 -11.81
C GLY A 169 -17.68 3.61 -13.03
N MET A 170 -16.35 3.45 -12.98
CA MET A 170 -15.59 2.81 -14.06
C MET A 170 -15.91 1.32 -14.14
N ASN A 171 -15.87 0.76 -15.35
CA ASN A 171 -15.85 -0.69 -15.49
C ASN A 171 -14.50 -1.26 -15.01
N LEU A 172 -14.40 -2.57 -14.82
CA LEU A 172 -13.22 -3.20 -14.23
C LEU A 172 -11.96 -2.99 -15.06
N ASP A 173 -12.04 -3.13 -16.38
CA ASP A 173 -10.90 -2.94 -17.28
C ASP A 173 -10.38 -1.50 -17.20
N GLU A 174 -11.27 -0.51 -17.21
CA GLU A 174 -10.92 0.89 -17.04
C GLU A 174 -10.31 1.16 -15.67
N ALA A 175 -10.90 0.60 -14.60
CA ALA A 175 -10.46 0.82 -13.22
C ALA A 175 -9.03 0.27 -12.99
N VAL A 176 -8.74 -0.91 -13.53
CA VAL A 176 -7.43 -1.56 -13.43
C VAL A 176 -6.39 -0.89 -14.33
N ALA A 177 -6.78 -0.46 -15.54
CA ALA A 177 -5.89 0.20 -16.49
C ALA A 177 -5.61 1.67 -16.16
N SER A 178 -6.40 2.31 -15.30
CA SER A 178 -6.25 3.72 -14.95
C SER A 178 -4.89 4.01 -14.35
N PRO A 179 -4.22 5.09 -14.80
CA PRO A 179 -2.93 5.51 -14.25
C PRO A 179 -3.02 5.84 -12.77
N ARG A 180 -1.97 5.52 -12.03
CA ARG A 180 -1.95 5.56 -10.58
C ARG A 180 -0.95 6.56 -10.03
N PHE A 181 -1.20 6.94 -8.78
CA PHE A 181 -0.26 7.71 -7.98
C PHE A 181 -0.16 7.13 -6.58
N HIS A 182 0.92 7.47 -5.87
CA HIS A 182 1.18 6.95 -4.54
C HIS A 182 1.85 8.00 -3.66
N HIS A 183 1.44 8.04 -2.39
CA HIS A 183 2.08 8.78 -1.33
C HIS A 183 1.95 7.99 -0.03
N GLN A 184 3.08 7.69 0.60
CA GLN A 184 3.13 6.85 1.81
C GLN A 184 3.53 7.61 3.08
N TRP A 185 3.22 8.91 3.14
CA TRP A 185 3.60 9.81 4.24
C TRP A 185 5.12 10.08 4.27
N ARG A 186 5.94 9.06 4.36
CA ARG A 186 7.39 9.14 4.28
C ARG A 186 7.94 8.12 3.27
N PRO A 187 8.85 8.54 2.42
CA PRO A 187 9.30 9.92 2.20
C PRO A 187 8.16 10.84 1.74
N ASP A 188 8.30 12.17 1.99
CA ASP A 188 7.32 13.18 1.57
C ASP A 188 7.43 13.47 0.07
N ARG A 189 6.89 12.57 -0.72
CA ARG A 189 6.86 12.65 -2.18
C ARG A 189 5.62 11.96 -2.74
N VAL A 190 5.11 12.47 -3.84
CA VAL A 190 4.13 11.78 -4.68
C VAL A 190 4.88 11.12 -5.83
N ILE A 191 4.77 9.82 -5.99
CA ILE A 191 5.14 9.13 -7.23
C ILE A 191 3.88 8.92 -8.06
N HIS A 192 3.98 9.08 -9.36
CA HIS A 192 2.84 8.92 -10.27
C HIS A 192 3.28 8.39 -11.62
N GLU A 193 2.39 7.67 -12.29
CA GLU A 193 2.57 7.22 -13.67
C GLU A 193 2.47 8.41 -14.63
N GLU A 194 3.08 8.31 -15.81
CA GLU A 194 3.20 9.44 -16.77
C GLU A 194 1.86 10.09 -17.10
N SER A 195 0.77 9.32 -17.20
CA SER A 195 -0.57 9.81 -17.56
C SER A 195 -1.51 10.00 -16.36
N ALA A 196 -1.03 9.88 -15.12
CA ALA A 196 -1.88 10.01 -13.94
C ALA A 196 -2.36 11.43 -13.68
N PHE A 197 -1.57 12.43 -14.07
CA PHE A 197 -1.92 13.85 -13.93
C PHE A 197 -1.79 14.57 -15.25
N SER A 198 -2.81 15.40 -15.58
CA SER A 198 -2.68 16.38 -16.67
C SER A 198 -1.69 17.48 -16.29
N GLU A 199 -1.20 18.26 -17.27
CA GLU A 199 -0.36 19.44 -17.01
C GLU A 199 -1.07 20.41 -16.04
N GLU A 200 -2.35 20.70 -16.27
CA GLU A 200 -3.16 21.54 -15.40
C GLU A 200 -3.24 21.00 -13.96
N THR A 201 -3.43 19.68 -13.81
CA THR A 201 -3.46 19.05 -12.49
C THR A 201 -2.11 19.14 -11.79
N THR A 202 -1.03 18.94 -12.53
CA THR A 202 0.34 19.05 -12.01
C THR A 202 0.64 20.47 -11.54
N GLU A 203 0.27 21.49 -12.33
CA GLU A 203 0.42 22.89 -11.94
C GLU A 203 -0.36 23.22 -10.66
N LYS A 204 -1.62 22.81 -10.57
CA LYS A 204 -2.44 22.98 -9.36
C LYS A 204 -1.85 22.30 -8.14
N LEU A 205 -1.32 21.08 -8.27
CA LEU A 205 -0.66 20.38 -7.17
C LEU A 205 0.58 21.14 -6.67
N LEU A 206 1.36 21.72 -7.59
CA LEU A 206 2.52 22.55 -7.25
C LEU A 206 2.09 23.87 -6.57
N GLU A 207 1.03 24.53 -7.07
CA GLU A 207 0.48 25.76 -6.50
C GLU A 207 0.02 25.58 -5.06
N ILE A 208 -0.69 24.49 -4.75
CA ILE A 208 -1.13 24.19 -3.37
C ILE A 208 -0.02 23.70 -2.46
N GLY A 209 1.19 23.44 -3.02
CA GLY A 209 2.43 23.22 -2.25
C GLY A 209 3.00 21.81 -2.28
N HIS A 210 2.51 20.91 -3.13
CA HIS A 210 3.22 19.64 -3.38
C HIS A 210 4.52 19.94 -4.12
N ARG A 211 5.67 19.57 -3.55
CA ARG A 211 6.99 19.93 -4.07
C ARG A 211 7.73 18.79 -4.76
N ASN A 212 7.43 17.56 -4.35
CA ASN A 212 8.13 16.35 -4.79
C ASN A 212 7.18 15.48 -5.61
N LEU A 213 6.86 15.90 -6.84
CA LEU A 213 6.12 15.08 -7.80
C LEU A 213 7.12 14.33 -8.68
N ASN A 214 7.09 13.01 -8.63
CA ASN A 214 8.05 12.15 -9.33
C ASN A 214 7.30 11.24 -10.30
N THR A 215 7.47 11.50 -11.59
CA THR A 215 6.93 10.62 -12.64
C THR A 215 7.76 9.34 -12.71
N ILE A 216 7.08 8.21 -12.79
CA ILE A 216 7.71 6.94 -13.10
C ILE A 216 7.22 6.44 -14.46
N PRO A 217 8.12 5.92 -15.31
CA PRO A 217 7.72 5.36 -16.58
C PRO A 217 6.96 4.06 -16.40
N THR A 218 5.92 3.87 -17.21
CA THR A 218 5.17 2.62 -17.27
C THR A 218 5.82 1.72 -18.32
N TYR A 219 6.61 0.73 -17.89
CA TYR A 219 7.26 -0.23 -18.78
C TYR A 219 6.49 -1.57 -18.80
N TYR A 220 6.13 -2.07 -19.98
CA TYR A 220 5.43 -3.35 -20.18
C TYR A 220 4.15 -3.50 -19.33
N GLY A 221 3.38 -2.41 -19.17
CA GLY A 221 2.18 -2.39 -18.34
C GLY A 221 2.43 -2.41 -16.82
N ARG A 222 3.69 -2.31 -16.38
CA ARG A 222 4.05 -2.22 -14.96
C ARG A 222 4.36 -0.78 -14.58
N GLY A 223 3.58 -0.26 -13.65
CA GLY A 223 3.74 1.06 -13.08
C GLY A 223 3.69 0.98 -11.54
N ILE A 224 2.79 1.73 -10.94
CA ILE A 224 2.50 1.66 -9.49
C ILE A 224 1.58 0.46 -9.22
N GLY A 225 2.16 -0.67 -8.81
CA GLY A 225 1.45 -1.93 -8.65
C GLY A 225 1.10 -2.59 -10.00
N ASP A 226 0.40 -3.70 -9.93
CA ASP A 226 -0.09 -4.50 -11.06
C ASP A 226 -1.42 -5.16 -10.62
N ALA A 227 -2.47 -4.33 -10.51
CA ALA A 227 -3.77 -4.75 -9.98
C ALA A 227 -4.47 -5.75 -10.90
N ASN A 228 -5.21 -6.68 -10.31
CA ASN A 228 -6.13 -7.58 -11.00
C ASN A 228 -7.34 -7.93 -10.14
#